data_200cfdd1115d647575104e7051d38f1e
#
_entry.id   200cfdd1115d647575104e7051d38f1e
#
_cell.length_a   1.000
_cell.length_b   1.000
_cell.length_c   1.000
_cell.angle_alpha   90.00
_cell.angle_beta   90.00
_cell.angle_gamma   90.00
#
_symmetry.space_group_name_H-M   'P 1'
#
loop_
_entity.id
_entity.type
_entity.pdbx_description
1 polymer ?
#
loop_
_entity_poly.entity_id
_entity_poly.type
_entity_poly.pdbx_seq_one_letter_code
_entity_poly.pdbx_strand_id
1 'polypeptide(L)'
;MDFIACHEEKIHIPGYIQGFGYLIGLDSVTKKIKFLSENISEIFDLDISFLGKTLQDCEALISPIISSDSYKNLNHICEKEATVFLDKITITEQSFHLTTFCQETTIFLQIEKVIEHDNQQNYVTRKYESINNSKTEADIWENLLTSFADTINYDRMMVYQFLEDGNGIVVAERKKKDIESYLHLHYPESDIPQQARELYLKKRKRILSNADAKRVAILSNSEEKIDLTYSNLRALSPIHVQYLKNGGALSSFSTSIIVNDQLWGLVTCQNITSKHIDLMNRIRAEVFTIIAA
;
A
#
# COMPACT_ATOMS: atom_id res chain seq x y z
N MET A 1 -24.22 -17.28 2.65
CA MET A 1 -22.85 -16.80 2.48
C MET A 1 -21.94 -17.97 2.79
N ASP A 2 -21.37 -18.56 1.78
CA ASP A 2 -20.39 -19.63 1.97
C ASP A 2 -19.17 -19.01 2.65
N PHE A 3 -18.85 -19.47 3.85
CA PHE A 3 -17.65 -19.07 4.57
C PHE A 3 -16.43 -19.68 3.86
N ILE A 4 -15.82 -18.92 2.95
CA ILE A 4 -14.49 -19.27 2.43
C ILE A 4 -13.53 -19.18 3.62
N ALA A 5 -12.81 -20.24 3.90
CA ALA A 5 -11.80 -20.23 4.95
C ALA A 5 -10.72 -19.17 4.63
N CYS A 6 -10.22 -18.49 5.65
CA CYS A 6 -9.32 -17.33 5.49
C CYS A 6 -8.09 -17.63 4.61
N HIS A 7 -7.63 -18.90 4.56
CA HIS A 7 -6.51 -19.36 3.75
C HIS A 7 -6.85 -19.65 2.27
N GLU A 8 -8.14 -19.68 1.91
CA GLU A 8 -8.61 -19.93 0.54
C GLU A 8 -8.97 -18.64 -0.19
N GLU A 9 -9.07 -17.51 0.53
CA GLU A 9 -9.42 -16.22 -0.08
C GLU A 9 -8.29 -15.73 -0.99
N LYS A 10 -8.60 -15.46 -2.26
CA LYS A 10 -7.64 -14.87 -3.21
C LYS A 10 -7.46 -13.38 -2.92
N ILE A 11 -6.80 -13.05 -1.80
CA ILE A 11 -6.62 -11.69 -1.31
C ILE A 11 -5.85 -10.75 -2.25
N HIS A 12 -5.16 -11.29 -3.26
CA HIS A 12 -4.49 -10.52 -4.32
C HIS A 12 -5.43 -10.12 -5.46
N ILE A 13 -6.61 -10.78 -5.57
CA ILE A 13 -7.63 -10.52 -6.60
C ILE A 13 -8.97 -10.13 -5.95
N PRO A 14 -9.04 -9.04 -5.17
CA PRO A 14 -10.25 -8.70 -4.43
C PRO A 14 -11.38 -8.14 -5.30
N GLY A 15 -11.11 -7.73 -6.55
CA GLY A 15 -12.05 -7.03 -7.43
C GLY A 15 -12.37 -5.59 -7.02
N TYR A 16 -11.74 -5.08 -5.98
CA TYR A 16 -11.97 -3.76 -5.40
C TYR A 16 -10.67 -3.06 -5.04
N ILE A 17 -10.70 -1.73 -5.05
CA ILE A 17 -9.67 -0.87 -4.46
C ILE A 17 -10.22 -0.12 -3.25
N GLN A 18 -9.33 0.52 -2.49
CA GLN A 18 -9.70 1.45 -1.43
C GLN A 18 -10.03 2.82 -2.02
N GLY A 19 -11.01 3.52 -1.45
CA GLY A 19 -11.55 4.77 -1.98
C GLY A 19 -10.65 6.01 -1.86
N PHE A 20 -9.41 5.89 -1.37
CA PHE A 20 -8.48 7.03 -1.31
C PHE A 20 -7.66 7.24 -2.60
N GLY A 21 -7.88 6.40 -3.61
CA GLY A 21 -7.19 6.52 -4.90
C GLY A 21 -8.01 6.01 -6.06
N TYR A 22 -7.46 6.14 -7.26
CA TYR A 22 -8.10 5.85 -8.54
C TYR A 22 -7.20 4.95 -9.38
N LEU A 23 -7.81 4.09 -10.19
CA LEU A 23 -7.10 3.08 -10.96
C LEU A 23 -7.53 3.11 -12.43
N ILE A 24 -6.54 3.12 -13.33
CA ILE A 24 -6.69 2.78 -14.74
C ILE A 24 -5.76 1.59 -15.00
N GLY A 25 -6.27 0.51 -15.57
CA GLY A 25 -5.50 -0.64 -16.03
C GLY A 25 -5.51 -0.73 -17.55
N LEU A 26 -4.33 -0.79 -18.17
CA LEU A 26 -4.15 -0.88 -19.61
C LEU A 26 -3.63 -2.25 -20.00
N ASP A 27 -4.06 -2.74 -21.14
CA ASP A 27 -3.39 -3.86 -21.79
C ASP A 27 -1.97 -3.47 -22.18
N SER A 28 -0.98 -4.30 -21.85
CA SER A 28 0.43 -3.95 -22.02
C SER A 28 0.87 -3.88 -23.49
N VAL A 29 0.16 -4.57 -24.39
CA VAL A 29 0.47 -4.62 -25.84
C VAL A 29 -0.30 -3.54 -26.59
N THR A 30 -1.63 -3.55 -26.46
CA THR A 30 -2.51 -2.67 -27.23
C THR A 30 -2.67 -1.28 -26.63
N LYS A 31 -2.26 -1.09 -25.35
CA LYS A 31 -2.45 0.14 -24.56
C LYS A 31 -3.93 0.56 -24.41
N LYS A 32 -4.85 -0.36 -24.62
CA LYS A 32 -6.28 -0.14 -24.42
C LYS A 32 -6.64 -0.26 -22.94
N ILE A 33 -7.60 0.54 -22.52
CA ILE A 33 -8.15 0.51 -21.16
C ILE A 33 -8.90 -0.80 -20.97
N LYS A 34 -8.43 -1.65 -20.06
CA LYS A 34 -9.05 -2.92 -19.65
C LYS A 34 -9.85 -2.78 -18.36
N PHE A 35 -9.37 -1.91 -17.45
CA PHE A 35 -9.91 -1.74 -16.11
C PHE A 35 -10.01 -0.28 -15.74
N LEU A 36 -11.09 0.11 -15.07
CA LEU A 36 -11.29 1.43 -14.47
C LEU A 36 -11.84 1.25 -13.06
N SER A 37 -11.37 2.04 -12.10
CA SER A 37 -12.07 2.12 -10.83
C SER A 37 -13.37 2.92 -10.99
N GLU A 38 -14.43 2.46 -10.35
CA GLU A 38 -15.76 3.08 -10.44
C GLU A 38 -15.75 4.58 -10.09
N ASN A 39 -14.90 4.99 -9.16
CA ASN A 39 -14.75 6.38 -8.73
C ASN A 39 -13.86 7.24 -9.65
N ILE A 40 -13.37 6.73 -10.77
CA ILE A 40 -12.51 7.49 -11.69
C ILE A 40 -13.18 8.76 -12.22
N SER A 41 -14.51 8.75 -12.31
CA SER A 41 -15.32 9.89 -12.70
C SER A 41 -15.26 11.10 -11.74
N GLU A 42 -14.75 10.91 -10.53
CA GLU A 42 -14.54 12.02 -9.58
C GLU A 42 -13.41 12.96 -9.99
N ILE A 43 -12.44 12.46 -10.78
CA ILE A 43 -11.25 13.23 -11.19
C ILE A 43 -11.11 13.41 -12.71
N PHE A 44 -11.70 12.50 -13.48
CA PHE A 44 -11.75 12.57 -14.94
C PHE A 44 -13.17 12.27 -15.41
N ASP A 45 -13.58 12.87 -16.51
CA ASP A 45 -14.88 12.54 -17.14
C ASP A 45 -14.78 11.20 -17.90
N LEU A 46 -14.46 10.14 -17.16
CA LEU A 46 -14.33 8.77 -17.65
C LEU A 46 -15.37 7.86 -17.00
N ASP A 47 -15.95 7.00 -17.82
CA ASP A 47 -16.89 5.97 -17.40
C ASP A 47 -16.63 4.62 -18.12
N ILE A 48 -17.51 3.65 -17.94
CA ILE A 48 -17.42 2.33 -18.54
C ILE A 48 -17.35 2.33 -20.08
N SER A 49 -17.85 3.38 -20.76
CA SER A 49 -17.82 3.50 -22.22
C SER A 49 -16.40 3.69 -22.80
N PHE A 50 -15.44 4.01 -21.93
CA PHE A 50 -14.03 4.16 -22.31
C PHE A 50 -13.25 2.85 -22.28
N LEU A 51 -13.82 1.76 -21.75
CA LEU A 51 -13.21 0.43 -21.82
C LEU A 51 -13.03 0.01 -23.28
N GLY A 52 -11.81 -0.43 -23.61
CA GLY A 52 -11.40 -0.80 -24.97
C GLY A 52 -10.83 0.35 -25.80
N LYS A 53 -10.94 1.60 -25.37
CA LYS A 53 -10.28 2.76 -26.01
C LYS A 53 -8.84 2.89 -25.54
N THR A 54 -8.00 3.58 -26.31
CA THR A 54 -6.64 3.93 -25.88
C THR A 54 -6.65 5.19 -25.03
N LEU A 55 -5.57 5.47 -24.27
CA LEU A 55 -5.45 6.73 -23.55
C LEU A 55 -5.45 7.93 -24.52
N GLN A 56 -4.94 7.74 -25.74
CA GLN A 56 -4.89 8.77 -26.77
C GLN A 56 -6.28 9.15 -27.27
N ASP A 57 -7.21 8.18 -27.34
CA ASP A 57 -8.62 8.45 -27.66
C ASP A 57 -9.32 9.30 -26.58
N CYS A 58 -8.71 9.39 -25.40
CA CYS A 58 -9.21 10.12 -24.23
C CYS A 58 -8.36 11.37 -23.91
N GLU A 59 -7.43 11.79 -24.77
CA GLU A 59 -6.39 12.79 -24.49
C GLU A 59 -6.95 14.08 -23.86
N ALA A 60 -8.05 14.60 -24.38
CA ALA A 60 -8.66 15.82 -23.86
C ALA A 60 -9.10 15.70 -22.39
N LEU A 61 -9.48 14.50 -21.93
CA LEU A 61 -9.98 14.23 -20.58
C LEU A 61 -8.86 13.95 -19.59
N ILE A 62 -7.76 13.33 -20.06
CA ILE A 62 -6.68 12.85 -19.21
C ILE A 62 -5.33 13.51 -19.53
N SER A 63 -5.34 14.73 -20.04
CA SER A 63 -4.12 15.45 -20.43
C SER A 63 -3.03 15.49 -19.34
N PRO A 64 -3.32 15.56 -18.02
CA PRO A 64 -2.29 15.47 -16.99
C PRO A 64 -1.54 14.13 -16.98
N ILE A 65 -2.19 13.03 -17.36
CA ILE A 65 -1.53 11.71 -17.48
C ILE A 65 -0.68 11.70 -18.75
N ILE A 66 -1.24 12.13 -19.89
CA ILE A 66 -0.56 12.13 -21.19
C ILE A 66 0.74 12.98 -21.17
N SER A 67 0.75 14.07 -20.43
CA SER A 67 1.92 14.93 -20.27
C SER A 67 2.97 14.39 -19.29
N SER A 68 2.68 13.33 -18.54
CA SER A 68 3.59 12.76 -17.53
C SER A 68 4.78 12.02 -18.18
N ASP A 69 5.86 11.89 -17.41
CA ASP A 69 7.00 11.07 -17.85
C ASP A 69 6.66 9.59 -17.84
N SER A 70 5.76 9.14 -16.96
CA SER A 70 5.21 7.79 -16.99
C SER A 70 4.57 7.44 -18.31
N TYR A 71 3.77 8.34 -18.88
CA TYR A 71 3.14 8.11 -20.18
C TYR A 71 4.14 8.01 -21.32
N LYS A 72 5.16 8.87 -21.35
CA LYS A 72 6.24 8.85 -22.35
C LYS A 72 6.97 7.50 -22.37
N ASN A 73 7.04 6.83 -21.21
CA ASN A 73 7.74 5.56 -21.02
C ASN A 73 6.83 4.32 -21.01
N LEU A 74 5.53 4.45 -21.32
CA LEU A 74 4.57 3.33 -21.29
C LEU A 74 4.99 2.13 -22.15
N ASN A 75 5.70 2.36 -23.26
CA ASN A 75 6.15 1.27 -24.14
C ASN A 75 7.27 0.43 -23.51
N HIS A 76 8.05 1.00 -22.60
CA HIS A 76 9.22 0.37 -21.99
C HIS A 76 8.95 -0.14 -20.57
N ILE A 77 7.80 0.19 -19.98
CA ILE A 77 7.54 -0.11 -18.56
C ILE A 77 7.44 -1.61 -18.26
N CYS A 78 7.05 -2.42 -19.25
CA CYS A 78 6.95 -3.86 -19.11
C CYS A 78 8.24 -4.60 -19.53
N GLU A 79 9.27 -3.90 -20.02
CA GLU A 79 10.53 -4.53 -20.47
C GLU A 79 11.42 -4.96 -19.29
N LYS A 80 11.24 -4.33 -18.14
CA LYS A 80 12.02 -4.62 -16.92
C LYS A 80 11.06 -4.89 -15.78
N GLU A 81 11.19 -6.05 -15.16
CA GLU A 81 10.50 -6.36 -13.93
C GLU A 81 10.75 -5.28 -12.86
N ALA A 82 9.73 -5.01 -12.05
CA ALA A 82 9.76 -4.08 -10.93
C ALA A 82 10.04 -2.60 -11.28
N THR A 83 10.01 -2.21 -12.56
CA THR A 83 10.11 -0.79 -12.92
C THR A 83 8.84 -0.06 -12.47
N VAL A 84 9.02 0.95 -11.62
CA VAL A 84 7.93 1.81 -11.13
C VAL A 84 8.29 3.26 -11.46
N PHE A 85 7.41 3.95 -12.21
CA PHE A 85 7.50 5.39 -12.37
C PHE A 85 6.60 6.08 -11.35
N LEU A 86 7.09 7.18 -10.80
CA LEU A 86 6.35 8.03 -9.87
C LEU A 86 6.43 9.47 -10.34
N ASP A 87 5.28 10.01 -10.75
CA ASP A 87 5.13 11.39 -11.17
C ASP A 87 4.23 12.17 -10.20
N LYS A 88 4.32 13.48 -10.25
CA LYS A 88 3.35 14.40 -9.67
C LYS A 88 2.59 15.06 -10.81
N ILE A 89 1.27 14.88 -10.83
CA ILE A 89 0.37 15.47 -11.82
C ILE A 89 -0.62 16.43 -11.14
N THR A 90 -1.17 17.37 -11.89
CA THR A 90 -2.17 18.31 -11.39
C THR A 90 -3.48 18.09 -12.16
N ILE A 91 -4.57 17.86 -11.42
CA ILE A 91 -5.92 17.70 -11.96
C ILE A 91 -6.80 18.71 -11.25
N THR A 92 -7.45 19.62 -11.98
CA THR A 92 -8.35 20.64 -11.42
C THR A 92 -7.76 21.33 -10.18
N GLU A 93 -6.53 21.88 -10.32
CA GLU A 93 -5.77 22.59 -9.27
C GLU A 93 -5.32 21.73 -8.08
N GLN A 94 -5.63 20.43 -8.05
CA GLN A 94 -5.17 19.51 -7.02
C GLN A 94 -3.97 18.70 -7.49
N SER A 95 -3.00 18.48 -6.61
CA SER A 95 -1.84 17.64 -6.88
C SER A 95 -2.14 16.18 -6.56
N PHE A 96 -1.68 15.27 -7.44
CA PHE A 96 -1.79 13.84 -7.28
C PHE A 96 -0.43 13.16 -7.56
N HIS A 97 -0.18 12.07 -6.85
CA HIS A 97 0.85 11.11 -7.21
C HIS A 97 0.30 10.19 -8.29
N LEU A 98 0.99 10.07 -9.41
CA LEU A 98 0.76 9.05 -10.44
C LEU A 98 1.83 7.98 -10.31
N THR A 99 1.44 6.78 -9.87
CA THR A 99 2.32 5.61 -9.84
C THR A 99 2.01 4.71 -11.02
N THR A 100 3.00 4.44 -11.86
CA THR A 100 2.84 3.60 -13.05
C THR A 100 3.78 2.41 -12.96
N PHE A 101 3.26 1.21 -13.15
CA PHE A 101 4.03 -0.05 -13.17
C PHE A 101 3.33 -1.09 -14.06
N CYS A 102 4.08 -2.12 -14.45
CA CYS A 102 3.56 -3.25 -15.20
C CYS A 102 3.56 -4.50 -14.32
N GLN A 103 2.48 -5.25 -14.38
CA GLN A 103 2.36 -6.57 -13.78
C GLN A 103 1.72 -7.51 -14.81
N GLU A 104 2.43 -8.57 -15.17
CA GLU A 104 2.00 -9.49 -16.22
C GLU A 104 1.67 -8.75 -17.52
N THR A 105 0.42 -8.80 -17.96
CA THR A 105 -0.07 -8.17 -19.20
C THR A 105 -0.81 -6.84 -18.95
N THR A 106 -0.71 -6.29 -17.75
CA THR A 106 -1.44 -5.07 -17.37
C THR A 106 -0.49 -3.98 -16.91
N ILE A 107 -0.61 -2.81 -17.52
CA ILE A 107 0.00 -1.57 -17.03
C ILE A 107 -0.99 -0.89 -16.10
N PHE A 108 -0.55 -0.58 -14.90
CA PHE A 108 -1.32 0.11 -13.89
C PHE A 108 -0.96 1.59 -13.83
N LEU A 109 -1.97 2.45 -13.87
CA LEU A 109 -1.89 3.86 -13.53
C LEU A 109 -2.69 4.06 -12.25
N GLN A 110 -1.99 4.28 -11.14
CA GLN A 110 -2.61 4.53 -9.83
C GLN A 110 -2.44 5.99 -9.47
N ILE A 111 -3.52 6.62 -9.11
CA ILE A 111 -3.58 8.06 -8.85
C ILE A 111 -4.02 8.24 -7.41
N GLU A 112 -3.22 8.94 -6.61
CA GLU A 112 -3.49 9.20 -5.20
C GLU A 112 -3.30 10.69 -4.92
N LYS A 113 -4.22 11.29 -4.16
CA LYS A 113 -4.11 12.71 -3.80
C LYS A 113 -2.85 12.98 -2.98
N VAL A 114 -2.10 14.02 -3.34
CA VAL A 114 -0.98 14.52 -2.54
C VAL A 114 -1.51 15.19 -1.28
N ILE A 115 -1.00 14.76 -0.12
CA ILE A 115 -1.19 15.46 1.13
C ILE A 115 0.11 16.24 1.38
N GLU A 116 0.05 17.56 1.27
CA GLU A 116 1.22 18.39 1.47
C GLU A 116 1.74 18.25 2.91
N HIS A 117 3.03 17.98 3.03
CA HIS A 117 3.76 17.98 4.29
C HIS A 117 4.97 18.90 4.13
N ASP A 118 5.38 19.50 5.21
CA ASP A 118 6.60 20.33 5.25
C ASP A 118 7.80 19.58 4.70
N ASN A 119 8.58 20.27 3.89
CA ASN A 119 9.71 19.72 3.14
C ASN A 119 10.87 19.40 4.09
N GLN A 120 10.97 18.14 4.53
CA GLN A 120 11.98 17.67 5.49
C GLN A 120 13.09 16.87 4.79
N GLN A 121 13.81 17.48 3.84
CA GLN A 121 14.92 16.80 3.12
C GLN A 121 15.99 16.22 4.07
N ASN A 122 16.37 16.96 5.11
CA ASN A 122 17.35 16.52 6.09
C ASN A 122 16.82 15.50 7.11
N TYR A 123 15.51 15.24 7.10
CA TYR A 123 14.87 14.35 8.04
C TYR A 123 15.22 12.89 7.80
N VAL A 124 15.16 12.43 6.55
CA VAL A 124 15.46 11.03 6.18
C VAL A 124 16.92 10.68 6.53
N THR A 125 17.87 11.58 6.25
CA THR A 125 19.29 11.37 6.57
C THR A 125 19.54 11.20 8.06
N ARG A 126 18.93 12.05 8.91
CA ARG A 126 19.09 11.94 10.37
C ARG A 126 18.50 10.63 10.91
N LYS A 127 17.36 10.17 10.35
CA LYS A 127 16.74 8.91 10.78
C LYS A 127 17.56 7.71 10.33
N TYR A 128 18.12 7.76 9.12
CA TYR A 128 19.10 6.78 8.65
C TYR A 128 20.26 6.64 9.65
N GLU A 129 20.91 7.77 9.99
CA GLU A 129 22.03 7.78 10.93
C GLU A 129 21.65 7.24 12.31
N SER A 130 20.45 7.59 12.81
CA SER A 130 19.96 7.11 14.10
C SER A 130 19.79 5.59 14.12
N ILE A 131 19.21 5.00 13.09
CA ILE A 131 19.01 3.55 13.00
C ILE A 131 20.35 2.85 12.77
N ASN A 132 21.16 3.34 11.82
CA ASN A 132 22.43 2.72 11.44
C ASN A 132 23.50 2.74 12.55
N ASN A 133 23.44 3.73 13.46
CA ASN A 133 24.34 3.84 14.60
C ASN A 133 23.85 3.11 15.86
N SER A 134 22.76 2.37 15.79
CA SER A 134 22.25 1.55 16.88
C SER A 134 23.27 0.47 17.27
N LYS A 135 23.40 0.19 18.56
CA LYS A 135 24.40 -0.76 19.09
C LYS A 135 23.79 -2.10 19.46
N THR A 136 22.50 -2.10 19.73
CA THR A 136 21.74 -3.30 20.12
C THR A 136 20.49 -3.42 19.26
N GLU A 137 19.93 -4.62 19.19
CA GLU A 137 18.65 -4.85 18.52
C GLU A 137 17.53 -3.99 19.13
N ALA A 138 17.51 -3.82 20.43
CA ALA A 138 16.54 -2.96 21.12
C ALA A 138 16.66 -1.49 20.66
N ASP A 139 17.90 -0.97 20.51
CA ASP A 139 18.14 0.38 19.98
C ASP A 139 17.63 0.53 18.54
N ILE A 140 17.82 -0.52 17.70
CA ILE A 140 17.31 -0.51 16.31
C ILE A 140 15.80 -0.34 16.30
N TRP A 141 15.08 -1.16 17.07
CA TRP A 141 13.62 -1.10 17.11
C TRP A 141 13.10 0.20 17.72
N GLU A 142 13.73 0.73 18.75
CA GLU A 142 13.35 2.03 19.34
C GLU A 142 13.54 3.17 18.34
N ASN A 143 14.69 3.24 17.67
CA ASN A 143 14.99 4.24 16.65
C ASN A 143 14.07 4.12 15.44
N LEU A 144 13.74 2.89 15.00
CA LEU A 144 12.79 2.63 13.94
C LEU A 144 11.39 3.13 14.31
N LEU A 145 10.85 2.72 15.46
CA LEU A 145 9.52 3.14 15.92
C LEU A 145 9.45 4.65 16.19
N THR A 146 10.54 5.27 16.63
CA THR A 146 10.64 6.73 16.75
C THR A 146 10.58 7.39 15.36
N SER A 147 11.24 6.82 14.36
CA SER A 147 11.19 7.32 12.98
C SER A 147 9.79 7.19 12.39
N PHE A 148 9.09 6.11 12.69
CA PHE A 148 7.68 5.93 12.31
C PHE A 148 6.76 6.94 13.02
N ALA A 149 6.96 7.18 14.33
CA ALA A 149 6.16 8.15 15.06
C ALA A 149 6.28 9.57 14.46
N ASP A 150 7.48 9.97 14.14
CA ASP A 150 7.75 11.29 13.58
C ASP A 150 7.26 11.43 12.13
N THR A 151 7.16 10.32 11.37
CA THR A 151 6.76 10.33 9.95
C THR A 151 5.26 10.16 9.76
N ILE A 152 4.65 9.19 10.48
CA ILE A 152 3.27 8.78 10.25
C ILE A 152 2.39 8.86 11.51
N ASN A 153 2.99 8.88 12.71
CA ASN A 153 2.35 9.14 14.00
C ASN A 153 1.04 8.38 14.25
N TYR A 154 1.10 7.06 14.19
CA TYR A 154 -0.02 6.18 14.56
C TYR A 154 -0.18 6.07 16.07
N ASP A 155 -1.37 5.69 16.53
CA ASP A 155 -1.67 5.54 17.95
C ASP A 155 -0.89 4.39 18.60
N ARG A 156 -0.67 3.31 17.85
CA ARG A 156 0.17 2.17 18.23
C ARG A 156 1.06 1.78 17.04
N MET A 157 2.32 1.56 17.30
CA MET A 157 3.32 1.09 16.33
C MET A 157 4.13 -0.01 16.99
N MET A 158 4.30 -1.15 16.33
CA MET A 158 4.90 -2.35 16.89
C MET A 158 5.87 -2.99 15.91
N VAL A 159 6.91 -3.61 16.44
CA VAL A 159 7.71 -4.60 15.72
C VAL A 159 7.16 -5.98 16.09
N TYR A 160 6.65 -6.67 15.10
CA TYR A 160 6.10 -8.01 15.22
C TYR A 160 7.05 -9.01 14.55
N GLN A 161 7.57 -9.96 15.28
CA GLN A 161 8.48 -10.99 14.81
C GLN A 161 7.71 -12.28 14.55
N PHE A 162 7.98 -12.94 13.41
CA PHE A 162 7.54 -14.31 13.17
C PHE A 162 8.48 -15.31 13.84
N LEU A 163 7.91 -16.32 14.48
CA LEU A 163 8.62 -17.41 15.13
C LEU A 163 8.70 -18.64 14.22
N GLU A 164 9.59 -19.58 14.55
CA GLU A 164 9.79 -20.81 13.77
C GLU A 164 8.56 -21.71 13.69
N ASP A 165 7.70 -21.66 14.70
CA ASP A 165 6.44 -22.41 14.77
C ASP A 165 5.28 -21.75 13.99
N GLY A 166 5.57 -20.65 13.29
CA GLY A 166 4.58 -19.87 12.53
C GLY A 166 3.82 -18.83 13.35
N ASN A 167 3.88 -18.89 14.68
CA ASN A 167 3.29 -17.85 15.54
C ASN A 167 4.08 -16.54 15.43
N GLY A 168 3.65 -15.51 16.13
CA GLY A 168 4.41 -14.28 16.21
C GLY A 168 4.35 -13.64 17.58
N ILE A 169 5.28 -12.74 17.84
CA ILE A 169 5.40 -12.00 19.10
C ILE A 169 5.67 -10.52 18.82
N VAL A 170 5.13 -9.64 19.66
CA VAL A 170 5.48 -8.23 19.66
C VAL A 170 6.76 -8.01 20.46
N VAL A 171 7.86 -7.68 19.78
CA VAL A 171 9.18 -7.52 20.40
C VAL A 171 9.50 -6.07 20.78
N ALA A 172 8.85 -5.09 20.14
CA ALA A 172 8.94 -3.69 20.50
C ALA A 172 7.63 -2.97 20.24
N GLU A 173 7.31 -1.96 21.04
CA GLU A 173 6.09 -1.19 20.93
C GLU A 173 6.32 0.27 21.30
N ARG A 174 5.71 1.15 20.51
CA ARG A 174 5.50 2.56 20.84
C ARG A 174 4.03 2.89 20.70
N LYS A 175 3.41 3.41 21.76
CA LYS A 175 1.97 3.66 21.78
C LYS A 175 1.62 4.93 22.55
N LYS A 176 0.41 5.44 22.35
CA LYS A 176 -0.18 6.49 23.21
C LYS A 176 -0.43 5.95 24.62
N LYS A 177 -0.43 6.85 25.61
CA LYS A 177 -0.53 6.46 27.04
C LYS A 177 -1.81 5.69 27.37
N ASP A 178 -2.93 6.08 26.77
CA ASP A 178 -4.26 5.57 27.12
C ASP A 178 -4.68 4.33 26.32
N ILE A 179 -3.74 3.69 25.62
CA ILE A 179 -3.97 2.48 24.84
C ILE A 179 -3.30 1.29 25.54
N GLU A 180 -3.97 0.15 25.56
CA GLU A 180 -3.45 -1.11 26.10
C GLU A 180 -2.17 -1.53 25.38
N SER A 181 -1.20 -2.12 26.12
CA SER A 181 0.05 -2.61 25.55
C SER A 181 -0.12 -3.99 24.96
N TYR A 182 0.48 -4.21 23.79
CA TYR A 182 0.61 -5.50 23.14
C TYR A 182 2.05 -6.06 23.22
N LEU A 183 2.96 -5.35 23.87
CA LEU A 183 4.35 -5.79 24.04
C LEU A 183 4.40 -7.17 24.70
N HIS A 184 5.16 -8.08 24.09
CA HIS A 184 5.31 -9.49 24.47
C HIS A 184 4.05 -10.35 24.32
N LEU A 185 2.97 -9.86 23.73
CA LEU A 185 1.85 -10.72 23.37
C LEU A 185 2.22 -11.63 22.19
N HIS A 186 1.77 -12.87 22.28
CA HIS A 186 1.87 -13.87 21.22
C HIS A 186 0.58 -13.94 20.42
N TYR A 187 0.73 -14.15 19.12
CA TYR A 187 -0.37 -14.25 18.19
C TYR A 187 -0.25 -15.54 17.37
N PRO A 188 -1.34 -16.26 17.13
CA PRO A 188 -1.32 -17.49 16.36
C PRO A 188 -1.00 -17.21 14.88
N GLU A 189 -0.46 -18.22 14.19
CA GLU A 189 -0.17 -18.17 12.76
C GLU A 189 -1.38 -17.75 11.93
N SER A 190 -2.59 -18.13 12.34
CA SER A 190 -3.84 -17.80 11.66
C SER A 190 -4.14 -16.31 11.52
N ASP A 191 -3.57 -15.44 12.37
CA ASP A 191 -3.80 -13.98 12.32
C ASP A 191 -3.12 -13.35 11.10
N ILE A 192 -1.98 -13.91 10.67
CA ILE A 192 -1.28 -13.52 9.45
C ILE A 192 -0.97 -14.80 8.66
N PRO A 193 -1.94 -15.33 7.91
CA PRO A 193 -1.81 -16.60 7.20
C PRO A 193 -0.72 -16.54 6.10
N GLN A 194 -0.21 -17.71 5.71
CA GLN A 194 0.91 -17.85 4.78
C GLN A 194 0.74 -17.04 3.49
N GLN A 195 -0.45 -17.06 2.90
CA GLN A 195 -0.74 -16.26 1.69
C GLN A 195 -0.55 -14.75 1.89
N ALA A 196 -0.83 -14.22 3.10
CA ALA A 196 -0.57 -12.82 3.41
C ALA A 196 0.95 -12.57 3.57
N ARG A 197 1.68 -13.52 4.20
CA ARG A 197 3.15 -13.45 4.33
C ARG A 197 3.84 -13.47 2.97
N GLU A 198 3.40 -14.30 2.03
CA GLU A 198 3.91 -14.33 0.65
C GLU A 198 3.70 -12.98 -0.08
N LEU A 199 2.56 -12.33 0.15
CA LEU A 199 2.33 -11.00 -0.41
C LEU A 199 3.22 -9.92 0.22
N TYR A 200 3.57 -10.04 1.52
CA TYR A 200 4.51 -9.14 2.17
C TYR A 200 5.95 -9.28 1.65
N LEU A 201 6.33 -10.44 1.13
CA LEU A 201 7.61 -10.63 0.42
C LEU A 201 7.62 -9.91 -0.95
N LYS A 202 6.48 -9.93 -1.67
CA LYS A 202 6.34 -9.29 -2.99
C LYS A 202 6.12 -7.78 -2.91
N LYS A 203 5.31 -7.34 -1.94
CA LYS A 203 4.96 -5.92 -1.74
C LYS A 203 5.12 -5.57 -0.26
N ARG A 204 6.20 -4.86 0.05
CA ARG A 204 6.67 -4.62 1.42
C ARG A 204 5.74 -3.76 2.28
N LYS A 205 4.83 -2.99 1.70
CA LYS A 205 3.96 -2.08 2.46
C LYS A 205 2.48 -2.30 2.20
N ARG A 206 1.67 -2.12 3.22
CA ARG A 206 0.23 -2.25 3.18
C ARG A 206 -0.45 -1.18 4.02
N ILE A 207 -1.48 -0.52 3.49
CA ILE A 207 -2.28 0.46 4.21
C ILE A 207 -3.76 0.06 4.19
N LEU A 208 -4.45 0.33 5.30
CA LEU A 208 -5.90 0.50 5.39
C LEU A 208 -6.14 1.90 5.93
N SER A 209 -6.66 2.81 5.10
CA SER A 209 -6.87 4.20 5.50
C SER A 209 -8.12 4.38 6.36
N ASN A 210 -9.15 3.59 6.12
CA ASN A 210 -10.43 3.64 6.85
C ASN A 210 -11.16 2.30 6.75
N ALA A 211 -11.33 1.62 7.87
CA ALA A 211 -12.04 0.35 7.96
C ALA A 211 -13.57 0.46 7.69
N ASP A 212 -14.13 1.66 7.83
CA ASP A 212 -15.56 1.93 7.56
C ASP A 212 -15.82 2.41 6.13
N ALA A 213 -14.75 2.72 5.36
CA ALA A 213 -14.91 3.19 3.99
C ALA A 213 -15.45 2.08 3.08
N LYS A 214 -16.32 2.46 2.16
CA LYS A 214 -16.77 1.57 1.10
C LYS A 214 -15.59 1.26 0.17
N ARG A 215 -15.51 0.01 -0.25
CA ARG A 215 -14.58 -0.42 -1.30
C ARG A 215 -15.13 0.06 -2.64
N VAL A 216 -14.24 0.43 -3.54
CA VAL A 216 -14.55 0.90 -4.90
C VAL A 216 -14.39 -0.27 -5.86
N ALA A 217 -15.41 -0.56 -6.66
CA ALA A 217 -15.39 -1.64 -7.64
C ALA A 217 -14.43 -1.31 -8.79
N ILE A 218 -13.87 -2.37 -9.39
CA ILE A 218 -13.11 -2.28 -10.62
C ILE A 218 -14.00 -2.73 -11.77
N LEU A 219 -14.22 -1.84 -12.73
CA LEU A 219 -15.05 -2.06 -13.90
C LEU A 219 -14.20 -2.67 -15.02
N SER A 220 -14.76 -3.64 -15.76
CA SER A 220 -14.17 -4.28 -16.93
C SER A 220 -15.25 -4.75 -17.90
N ASN A 221 -14.90 -4.86 -19.19
CA ASN A 221 -15.76 -5.45 -20.21
C ASN A 221 -15.57 -6.97 -20.34
N SER A 222 -14.70 -7.56 -19.55
CA SER A 222 -14.40 -9.00 -19.58
C SER A 222 -14.60 -9.62 -18.20
N GLU A 223 -14.65 -10.94 -18.13
CA GLU A 223 -14.64 -11.71 -16.88
C GLU A 223 -13.23 -11.82 -16.28
N GLU A 224 -12.25 -11.21 -16.91
CA GLU A 224 -10.86 -11.22 -16.43
C GLU A 224 -10.77 -10.55 -15.07
N LYS A 225 -10.14 -11.25 -14.13
CA LYS A 225 -9.90 -10.74 -12.79
C LYS A 225 -8.51 -10.12 -12.73
N ILE A 226 -8.43 -8.92 -12.21
CA ILE A 226 -7.20 -8.17 -12.09
C ILE A 226 -6.43 -8.58 -10.82
N ASP A 227 -5.17 -8.98 -10.98
CA ASP A 227 -4.25 -9.18 -9.86
C ASP A 227 -3.68 -7.85 -9.39
N LEU A 228 -3.92 -7.52 -8.12
CA LEU A 228 -3.49 -6.29 -7.45
C LEU A 228 -2.33 -6.51 -6.48
N THR A 229 -1.53 -7.55 -6.65
CA THR A 229 -0.40 -7.89 -5.75
C THR A 229 0.48 -6.67 -5.48
N TYR A 230 0.89 -5.94 -6.51
CA TYR A 230 1.77 -4.77 -6.38
C TYR A 230 1.03 -3.44 -6.21
N SER A 231 -0.30 -3.45 -6.21
CA SER A 231 -1.10 -2.24 -6.06
C SER A 231 -1.06 -1.68 -4.62
N ASN A 232 -0.82 -0.38 -4.50
CA ASN A 232 -0.99 0.36 -3.24
C ASN A 232 -2.47 0.50 -2.85
N LEU A 233 -3.37 0.42 -3.85
CA LEU A 233 -4.81 0.67 -3.68
C LEU A 233 -5.62 -0.60 -3.37
N ARG A 234 -5.03 -1.79 -3.50
CA ARG A 234 -5.74 -3.06 -3.29
C ARG A 234 -6.59 -3.05 -2.02
N ALA A 235 -7.89 -3.35 -2.12
CA ALA A 235 -8.75 -3.49 -0.96
C ALA A 235 -8.30 -4.65 -0.05
N LEU A 236 -8.49 -4.53 1.25
CA LEU A 236 -8.19 -5.61 2.20
C LEU A 236 -9.34 -6.64 2.21
N SER A 237 -9.01 -7.85 2.65
CA SER A 237 -10.01 -8.87 2.98
C SER A 237 -11.03 -8.30 3.98
N PRO A 238 -12.33 -8.52 3.78
CA PRO A 238 -13.35 -8.13 4.76
C PRO A 238 -13.12 -8.77 6.13
N ILE A 239 -12.60 -9.99 6.16
CA ILE A 239 -12.28 -10.72 7.40
C ILE A 239 -11.19 -9.98 8.16
N HIS A 240 -10.11 -9.57 7.47
CA HIS A 240 -9.03 -8.81 8.10
C HIS A 240 -9.48 -7.41 8.54
N VAL A 241 -10.33 -6.74 7.77
CA VAL A 241 -10.93 -5.45 8.17
C VAL A 241 -11.75 -5.62 9.45
N GLN A 242 -12.55 -6.68 9.55
CA GLN A 242 -13.33 -6.96 10.76
C GLN A 242 -12.43 -7.28 11.95
N TYR A 243 -11.36 -8.04 11.75
CA TYR A 243 -10.35 -8.32 12.78
C TYR A 243 -9.75 -7.02 13.36
N LEU A 244 -9.34 -6.08 12.51
CA LEU A 244 -8.83 -4.78 12.94
C LEU A 244 -9.87 -3.97 13.73
N LYS A 245 -11.13 -3.96 13.27
CA LYS A 245 -12.23 -3.30 13.96
C LYS A 245 -12.51 -3.92 15.34
N ASN A 246 -12.45 -5.22 15.47
CA ASN A 246 -12.60 -5.92 16.74
C ASN A 246 -11.47 -5.53 17.73
N GLY A 247 -10.26 -5.26 17.24
CA GLY A 247 -9.13 -4.72 18.00
C GLY A 247 -9.19 -3.20 18.21
N GLY A 248 -10.30 -2.53 17.84
CA GLY A 248 -10.49 -1.09 18.02
C GLY A 248 -9.73 -0.21 17.02
N ALA A 249 -9.17 -0.78 15.95
CA ALA A 249 -8.44 -0.02 14.93
C ALA A 249 -9.31 0.28 13.72
N LEU A 250 -9.40 1.55 13.33
CA LEU A 250 -10.06 2.00 12.10
C LEU A 250 -9.11 2.24 10.94
N SER A 251 -7.82 2.34 11.20
CA SER A 251 -6.81 2.37 10.14
C SER A 251 -5.56 1.60 10.57
N SER A 252 -4.84 1.08 9.58
CA SER A 252 -3.59 0.36 9.81
C SER A 252 -2.58 0.63 8.69
N PHE A 253 -1.30 0.52 9.04
CA PHE A 253 -0.21 0.52 8.10
C PHE A 253 0.83 -0.51 8.53
N SER A 254 1.40 -1.22 7.57
CA SER A 254 2.44 -2.22 7.86
C SER A 254 3.52 -2.22 6.80
N THR A 255 4.74 -2.56 7.23
CA THR A 255 5.90 -2.77 6.36
C THR A 255 6.63 -4.05 6.75
N SER A 256 7.21 -4.72 5.74
CA SER A 256 7.93 -5.99 5.92
C SER A 256 9.36 -5.77 6.38
N ILE A 257 9.76 -6.48 7.43
CA ILE A 257 11.15 -6.68 7.82
C ILE A 257 11.63 -7.96 7.15
N ILE A 258 12.49 -7.83 6.13
CA ILE A 258 13.01 -8.96 5.35
C ILE A 258 14.50 -9.07 5.61
N VAL A 259 14.93 -10.19 6.16
CA VAL A 259 16.34 -10.51 6.47
C VAL A 259 16.73 -11.75 5.69
N ASN A 260 17.81 -11.71 4.93
CA ASN A 260 18.29 -12.82 4.09
C ASN A 260 17.17 -13.43 3.21
N ASP A 261 16.41 -12.56 2.53
CA ASP A 261 15.27 -12.92 1.65
C ASP A 261 14.10 -13.64 2.35
N GLN A 262 14.10 -13.67 3.68
CA GLN A 262 13.04 -14.25 4.50
C GLN A 262 12.24 -13.16 5.22
N LEU A 263 10.94 -13.34 5.32
CA LEU A 263 10.08 -12.46 6.10
C LEU A 263 10.30 -12.72 7.60
N TRP A 264 11.20 -11.93 8.20
CA TRP A 264 11.50 -12.00 9.62
C TRP A 264 10.35 -11.48 10.49
N GLY A 265 9.69 -10.43 10.01
CA GLY A 265 8.63 -9.78 10.78
C GLY A 265 7.99 -8.63 10.03
N LEU A 266 7.19 -7.86 10.75
CA LEU A 266 6.51 -6.66 10.27
C LEU A 266 6.69 -5.51 11.25
N VAL A 267 6.80 -4.29 10.73
CA VAL A 267 6.36 -3.13 11.50
C VAL A 267 4.88 -2.97 11.27
N THR A 268 4.06 -3.02 12.32
CA THR A 268 2.60 -2.87 12.24
C THR A 268 2.16 -1.63 13.01
N CYS A 269 1.30 -0.84 12.39
CA CYS A 269 0.80 0.40 12.95
C CYS A 269 -0.73 0.37 12.96
N GLN A 270 -1.34 0.82 14.05
CA GLN A 270 -2.80 0.86 14.24
C GLN A 270 -3.22 2.25 14.74
N ASN A 271 -4.34 2.74 14.23
CA ASN A 271 -4.94 4.00 14.68
C ASN A 271 -6.43 3.79 14.99
N ILE A 272 -6.89 4.36 16.09
CA ILE A 272 -8.29 4.23 16.55
C ILE A 272 -9.27 5.03 15.69
N THR A 273 -8.78 5.99 14.92
CA THR A 273 -9.55 6.75 13.93
C THR A 273 -9.09 6.43 12.52
N SER A 274 -9.89 6.80 11.53
CA SER A 274 -9.44 6.75 10.13
C SER A 274 -8.22 7.64 9.93
N LYS A 275 -7.24 7.14 9.19
CA LYS A 275 -6.00 7.86 8.90
C LYS A 275 -5.46 7.48 7.54
N HIS A 276 -5.39 8.46 6.65
CA HIS A 276 -4.70 8.32 5.38
C HIS A 276 -3.28 8.87 5.50
N ILE A 277 -2.30 8.12 5.02
CA ILE A 277 -0.89 8.54 4.97
C ILE A 277 -0.54 8.80 3.50
N ASP A 278 0.04 9.97 3.23
CA ASP A 278 0.58 10.30 1.92
C ASP A 278 1.53 9.21 1.39
N LEU A 279 1.55 9.01 0.08
CA LEU A 279 2.38 8.01 -0.58
C LEU A 279 3.87 8.16 -0.23
N MET A 280 4.39 9.39 -0.18
CA MET A 280 5.80 9.64 0.11
C MET A 280 6.15 9.28 1.55
N ASN A 281 5.26 9.50 2.51
CA ASN A 281 5.48 9.10 3.90
C ASN A 281 5.44 7.57 4.07
N ARG A 282 4.59 6.87 3.30
CA ARG A 282 4.59 5.40 3.25
C ARG A 282 5.90 4.85 2.67
N ILE A 283 6.45 5.51 1.64
CA ILE A 283 7.76 5.16 1.06
C ILE A 283 8.87 5.42 2.07
N ARG A 284 8.87 6.55 2.78
CA ARG A 284 9.86 6.85 3.83
C ARG A 284 9.85 5.81 4.94
N ALA A 285 8.67 5.43 5.44
CA ALA A 285 8.52 4.39 6.45
C ALA A 285 9.07 3.03 5.97
N GLU A 286 8.79 2.66 4.71
CA GLU A 286 9.34 1.45 4.09
C GLU A 286 10.88 1.51 4.03
N VAL A 287 11.47 2.65 3.65
CA VAL A 287 12.93 2.83 3.62
C VAL A 287 13.53 2.67 5.01
N PHE A 288 12.94 3.26 6.06
CA PHE A 288 13.41 3.06 7.43
C PHE A 288 13.38 1.59 7.86
N THR A 289 12.35 0.86 7.46
CA THR A 289 12.25 -0.58 7.74
C THR A 289 13.35 -1.38 7.01
N ILE A 290 13.67 -1.01 5.77
CA ILE A 290 14.76 -1.65 4.99
C ILE A 290 16.13 -1.37 5.65
N ILE A 291 16.33 -0.18 6.20
CA ILE A 291 17.58 0.18 6.88
C ILE A 291 17.75 -0.58 8.19
N ALA A 292 16.66 -0.87 8.89
CA ALA A 292 16.65 -1.56 10.18
C ALA A 292 16.78 -3.09 10.05
N ALA A 293 16.51 -3.65 8.86
CA ALA A 293 16.60 -5.07 8.55
C ALA A 293 18.03 -5.50 8.20
#